data_8f1aae04c77425476935f65bbf5995b7
#
_entry.id   8f1aae04c77425476935f65bbf5995b7
#
_cell.length_a   1.000
_cell.length_b   1.000
_cell.length_c   1.000
_cell.angle_alpha   90.00
_cell.angle_beta   90.00
_cell.angle_gamma   90.00
#
_symmetry.space_group_name_H-M   'P 1'
#
loop_
_entity.id
_entity.type
_entity.pdbx_description
1 polymer ?
#
loop_
_entity_poly.entity_id
_entity_poly.type
_entity_poly.pdbx_seq_one_letter_code
_entity_poly.pdbx_strand_id
1 'polypeptide(L)'
;MGFRVFGEMVLSVERRKRATAEGSLDALYRAHAADALRLGYLLTGDRTLAEDLVQDAFVGVLGRFHDLRNREAFWWYLRRTIVNLSTSYFRRRGVERAWLARQRPDKATPSPDDLGERDRLRAALMRLRPDQRAAIVLRFYEDLSEADTAEALGIPLGTVKSTVARGLERLRHELPEDVGEDK
;
A
#
# COMPACT_ATOMS: atom_id res chain seq x y z
N MET A 1 43.84 -6.36 34.64
CA MET A 1 43.45 -7.45 33.72
C MET A 1 41.92 -7.53 33.47
N GLY A 2 41.10 -6.74 34.14
CA GLY A 2 39.61 -6.81 34.06
C GLY A 2 38.95 -5.98 32.95
N PHE A 3 39.59 -4.95 32.40
CA PHE A 3 38.96 -4.04 31.44
C PHE A 3 38.81 -4.61 30.02
N ARG A 4 39.66 -5.55 29.62
CA ARG A 4 39.63 -6.17 28.28
C ARG A 4 38.49 -7.16 28.12
N VAL A 5 38.18 -7.91 29.18
CA VAL A 5 37.06 -8.89 29.20
C VAL A 5 35.72 -8.20 29.17
N PHE A 6 35.59 -7.05 29.84
CA PHE A 6 34.32 -6.27 29.84
C PHE A 6 34.01 -5.66 28.48
N GLY A 7 35.02 -5.16 27.76
CA GLY A 7 34.88 -4.65 26.39
C GLY A 7 34.46 -5.71 25.37
N GLU A 8 35.01 -6.92 25.45
CA GLU A 8 34.63 -8.03 24.56
C GLU A 8 33.22 -8.54 24.86
N MET A 9 32.82 -8.55 26.12
CA MET A 9 31.44 -8.95 26.51
C MET A 9 30.42 -7.95 26.03
N VAL A 10 30.65 -6.64 26.14
CA VAL A 10 29.76 -5.58 25.64
C VAL A 10 29.64 -5.66 24.12
N LEU A 11 30.75 -5.81 23.40
CA LEU A 11 30.75 -5.95 21.94
C LEU A 11 30.05 -7.25 21.48
N SER A 12 30.18 -8.34 22.24
CA SER A 12 29.48 -9.60 21.92
C SER A 12 27.95 -9.51 22.15
N VAL A 13 27.52 -8.77 23.16
CA VAL A 13 26.09 -8.52 23.45
C VAL A 13 25.48 -7.59 22.37
N GLU A 14 26.21 -6.57 21.95
CA GLU A 14 25.76 -5.70 20.86
C GLU A 14 25.71 -6.42 19.51
N ARG A 15 26.71 -7.27 19.21
CA ARG A 15 26.67 -8.13 18.01
C ARG A 15 25.52 -9.11 18.03
N ARG A 16 25.21 -9.74 19.19
CA ARG A 16 24.04 -10.63 19.33
C ARG A 16 22.73 -9.87 19.20
N LYS A 17 22.62 -8.67 19.77
CA LYS A 17 21.43 -7.82 19.62
C LYS A 17 21.24 -7.40 18.15
N ARG A 18 22.30 -7.05 17.43
CA ARG A 18 22.22 -6.76 15.99
C ARG A 18 21.87 -8.00 15.17
N ALA A 19 22.49 -9.15 15.40
CA ALA A 19 22.19 -10.39 14.69
C ALA A 19 20.76 -10.90 14.94
N THR A 20 20.22 -10.74 16.17
CA THR A 20 18.83 -11.08 16.48
C THR A 20 17.85 -10.05 15.90
N ALA A 21 18.23 -8.79 15.81
CA ALA A 21 17.44 -7.76 15.16
C ALA A 21 17.40 -7.95 13.63
N GLU A 22 18.55 -8.24 13.01
CA GLU A 22 18.65 -8.54 11.57
C GLU A 22 17.87 -9.80 11.20
N GLY A 23 17.96 -10.88 11.98
CA GLY A 23 17.15 -12.08 11.79
C GLY A 23 15.64 -11.82 11.96
N SER A 24 15.26 -10.90 12.85
CA SER A 24 13.86 -10.47 13.01
C SER A 24 13.38 -9.63 11.83
N LEU A 25 14.21 -8.77 11.26
CA LEU A 25 13.89 -7.92 10.11
C LEU A 25 13.73 -8.73 8.83
N ASP A 26 14.63 -9.65 8.56
CA ASP A 26 14.55 -10.56 7.42
C ASP A 26 13.30 -11.46 7.52
N ALA A 27 12.96 -11.95 8.71
CA ALA A 27 11.76 -12.72 8.94
C ALA A 27 10.49 -11.89 8.69
N LEU A 28 10.42 -10.63 9.13
CA LEU A 28 9.30 -9.73 8.86
C LEU A 28 9.17 -9.40 7.38
N TYR A 29 10.30 -9.14 6.71
CA TYR A 29 10.29 -8.91 5.27
C TYR A 29 9.75 -10.13 4.52
N ARG A 30 10.27 -11.32 4.77
CA ARG A 30 9.81 -12.56 4.12
C ARG A 30 8.34 -12.85 4.41
N ALA A 31 7.88 -12.56 5.62
CA ALA A 31 6.48 -12.80 6.00
C ALA A 31 5.50 -11.86 5.27
N HIS A 32 5.88 -10.62 4.98
CA HIS A 32 4.95 -9.59 4.52
C HIS A 32 5.23 -9.04 3.12
N ALA A 33 6.39 -9.35 2.50
CA ALA A 33 6.78 -8.75 1.22
C ALA A 33 5.79 -9.06 0.09
N ALA A 34 5.30 -10.30 0.01
CA ALA A 34 4.37 -10.69 -1.05
C ALA A 34 3.02 -9.96 -0.93
N ASP A 35 2.47 -9.84 0.28
CA ASP A 35 1.20 -9.16 0.51
C ASP A 35 1.35 -7.64 0.36
N ALA A 36 2.48 -7.08 0.80
CA ALA A 36 2.83 -5.68 0.59
C ALA A 36 2.92 -5.33 -0.91
N LEU A 37 3.56 -6.19 -1.71
CA LEU A 37 3.65 -5.99 -3.16
C LEU A 37 2.29 -6.09 -3.85
N ARG A 38 1.44 -7.03 -3.44
CA ARG A 38 0.07 -7.14 -3.97
C ARG A 38 -0.73 -5.88 -3.65
N LEU A 39 -0.69 -5.43 -2.39
CA LEU A 39 -1.34 -4.19 -1.97
C LEU A 39 -0.80 -2.99 -2.76
N GLY A 40 0.51 -2.84 -2.85
CA GLY A 40 1.16 -1.80 -3.64
C GLY A 40 0.70 -1.81 -5.10
N TYR A 41 0.63 -2.98 -5.73
CA TYR A 41 0.19 -3.14 -7.11
C TYR A 41 -1.29 -2.79 -7.31
N LEU A 42 -2.19 -3.20 -6.40
CA LEU A 42 -3.61 -2.82 -6.43
C LEU A 42 -3.81 -1.29 -6.31
N LEU A 43 -2.94 -0.63 -5.55
CA LEU A 43 -2.99 0.81 -5.36
C LEU A 43 -2.36 1.60 -6.51
N THR A 44 -1.36 1.04 -7.21
CA THR A 44 -0.58 1.77 -8.23
C THR A 44 -0.91 1.36 -9.65
N GLY A 45 -1.28 0.10 -9.87
CA GLY A 45 -1.44 -0.50 -11.19
C GLY A 45 -0.13 -0.70 -11.94
N ASP A 46 1.00 -0.39 -11.34
CA ASP A 46 2.34 -0.45 -11.91
C ASP A 46 3.25 -1.24 -10.96
N ARG A 47 3.88 -2.29 -11.47
CA ARG A 47 4.70 -3.21 -10.67
C ARG A 47 5.96 -2.52 -10.13
N THR A 48 6.65 -1.78 -10.98
CA THR A 48 7.89 -1.09 -10.61
C THR A 48 7.63 -0.04 -9.54
N LEU A 49 6.58 0.76 -9.73
CA LEU A 49 6.17 1.74 -8.73
C LEU A 49 5.73 1.07 -7.42
N ALA A 50 5.05 -0.08 -7.48
CA ALA A 50 4.67 -0.83 -6.29
C ALA A 50 5.90 -1.34 -5.53
N GLU A 51 6.90 -1.87 -6.24
CA GLU A 51 8.17 -2.32 -5.66
C GLU A 51 8.90 -1.18 -4.95
N ASP A 52 9.01 -0.01 -5.58
CA ASP A 52 9.63 1.19 -5.01
C ASP A 52 8.90 1.66 -3.74
N LEU A 53 7.57 1.81 -3.82
CA LEU A 53 6.76 2.26 -2.68
C LEU A 53 6.79 1.27 -1.51
N VAL A 54 6.80 -0.02 -1.79
CA VAL A 54 6.90 -1.07 -0.76
C VAL A 54 8.26 -1.06 -0.10
N GLN A 55 9.33 -0.88 -0.87
CA GLN A 55 10.69 -0.75 -0.34
C GLN A 55 10.79 0.48 0.58
N ASP A 56 10.30 1.63 0.14
CA ASP A 56 10.25 2.86 0.95
C ASP A 56 9.43 2.66 2.23
N ALA A 57 8.30 1.94 2.14
CA ALA A 57 7.46 1.64 3.29
C ALA A 57 8.19 0.76 4.31
N PHE A 58 8.88 -0.30 3.86
CA PHE A 58 9.68 -1.13 4.75
C PHE A 58 10.78 -0.31 5.44
N VAL A 59 11.53 0.49 4.69
CA VAL A 59 12.58 1.35 5.26
C VAL A 59 11.99 2.31 6.30
N GLY A 60 10.88 2.97 5.99
CA GLY A 60 10.22 3.92 6.88
C GLY A 60 9.65 3.29 8.15
N VAL A 61 9.10 2.08 8.03
CA VAL A 61 8.56 1.35 9.18
C VAL A 61 9.70 0.76 10.02
N LEU A 62 10.72 0.18 9.42
CA LEU A 62 11.85 -0.40 10.12
C LEU A 62 12.68 0.64 10.89
N GLY A 63 12.86 1.83 10.35
CA GLY A 63 13.54 2.93 11.03
C GLY A 63 12.86 3.36 12.35
N ARG A 64 11.56 3.08 12.49
CA ARG A 64 10.77 3.35 13.71
C ARG A 64 10.58 2.12 14.59
N PHE A 65 11.00 0.95 14.12
CA PHE A 65 10.64 -0.36 14.69
C PHE A 65 11.60 -0.88 15.76
N HIS A 66 12.67 -0.17 16.11
CA HIS A 66 13.53 -0.56 17.22
C HIS A 66 12.77 -0.73 18.55
N ASP A 67 11.54 -0.15 18.65
CA ASP A 67 10.71 -0.21 19.85
C ASP A 67 9.48 -1.12 19.73
N LEU A 68 9.15 -1.67 18.55
CA LEU A 68 7.94 -2.45 18.36
C LEU A 68 8.16 -3.93 18.66
N ARG A 69 7.85 -4.30 19.90
CA ARG A 69 7.83 -5.69 20.40
C ARG A 69 6.69 -6.53 19.81
N ASN A 70 5.74 -5.94 19.09
CA ASN A 70 4.55 -6.62 18.59
C ASN A 70 4.60 -6.81 17.06
N ARG A 71 4.76 -8.08 16.62
CA ARG A 71 4.76 -8.46 15.19
C ARG A 71 3.43 -8.19 14.50
N GLU A 72 2.30 -8.27 15.22
CA GLU A 72 0.97 -8.00 14.67
C GLU A 72 0.79 -6.53 14.28
N ALA A 73 1.37 -5.62 15.08
CA ALA A 73 1.38 -4.20 14.76
C ALA A 73 2.20 -3.85 13.51
N PHE A 74 3.19 -4.70 13.13
CA PHE A 74 4.05 -4.43 11.97
C PHE A 74 3.24 -4.34 10.68
N TRP A 75 2.40 -5.33 10.39
CA TRP A 75 1.59 -5.34 9.17
C TRP A 75 0.64 -4.14 9.10
N TRP A 76 0.05 -3.74 10.23
CA TRP A 76 -0.78 -2.56 10.33
C TRP A 76 -0.04 -1.29 9.90
N TYR A 77 1.16 -1.06 10.46
CA TYR A 77 1.97 0.11 10.12
C TYR A 77 2.49 0.07 8.69
N LEU A 78 2.91 -1.10 8.20
CA LEU A 78 3.41 -1.27 6.84
C LEU A 78 2.29 -0.97 5.83
N ARG A 79 1.12 -1.56 6.00
CA ARG A 79 -0.08 -1.30 5.19
C ARG A 79 -0.42 0.18 5.15
N ARG A 80 -0.54 0.82 6.31
CA ARG A 80 -0.81 2.26 6.41
C ARG A 80 0.24 3.09 5.68
N THR A 81 1.51 2.73 5.79
CA THR A 81 2.60 3.44 5.12
C THR A 81 2.50 3.30 3.61
N ILE A 82 2.26 2.08 3.07
CA ILE A 82 2.08 1.83 1.64
C ILE A 82 0.91 2.66 1.09
N VAL A 83 -0.23 2.65 1.78
CA VAL A 83 -1.42 3.43 1.38
C VAL A 83 -1.12 4.92 1.35
N ASN A 84 -0.45 5.45 2.38
CA ASN A 84 -0.10 6.86 2.46
C ASN A 84 0.92 7.29 1.39
N LEU A 85 1.90 6.45 1.10
CA LEU A 85 2.88 6.70 0.04
C LEU A 85 2.19 6.71 -1.33
N SER A 86 1.34 5.72 -1.62
CA SER A 86 0.62 5.62 -2.90
C SER A 86 -0.33 6.80 -3.11
N THR A 87 -1.14 7.15 -2.12
CA THR A 87 -2.08 8.28 -2.22
C THR A 87 -1.34 9.61 -2.37
N SER A 88 -0.22 9.78 -1.66
CA SER A 88 0.62 10.98 -1.75
C SER A 88 1.30 11.09 -3.13
N TYR A 89 1.78 9.97 -3.67
CA TYR A 89 2.36 9.92 -5.02
C TYR A 89 1.36 10.40 -6.07
N PHE A 90 0.17 9.83 -6.09
CA PHE A 90 -0.84 10.20 -7.09
C PHE A 90 -1.39 11.61 -6.88
N ARG A 91 -1.48 12.09 -5.66
CA ARG A 91 -1.87 13.48 -5.39
C ARG A 91 -0.86 14.47 -5.98
N ARG A 92 0.44 14.24 -5.77
CA ARG A 92 1.51 15.08 -6.34
C ARG A 92 1.47 15.03 -7.86
N ARG A 93 1.36 13.83 -8.44
CA ARG A 93 1.30 13.65 -9.89
C ARG A 93 0.02 14.17 -10.52
N GLY A 94 -1.08 14.19 -9.78
CA GLY A 94 -2.34 14.85 -10.18
C GLY A 94 -2.17 16.36 -10.32
N VAL A 95 -1.50 16.98 -9.36
CA VAL A 95 -1.16 18.42 -9.42
C VAL A 95 -0.23 18.73 -10.61
N GLU A 96 0.80 17.90 -10.80
CA GLU A 96 1.74 18.03 -11.93
C GLU A 96 1.04 17.87 -13.29
N ARG A 97 0.19 16.85 -13.45
CA ARG A 97 -0.61 16.64 -14.66
C ARG A 97 -1.59 17.79 -14.91
N ALA A 98 -2.27 18.28 -13.88
CA ALA A 98 -3.16 19.42 -14.01
C ALA A 98 -2.42 20.68 -14.43
N TRP A 99 -1.18 20.87 -14.00
CA TRP A 99 -0.31 21.96 -14.43
C TRP A 99 0.15 21.77 -15.89
N LEU A 100 0.58 20.54 -16.27
CA LEU A 100 1.01 20.20 -17.63
C LEU A 100 -0.15 20.19 -18.63
N ALA A 101 -1.35 19.73 -18.25
CA ALA A 101 -2.54 19.75 -19.10
C ALA A 101 -2.99 21.16 -19.47
N ARG A 102 -2.64 22.16 -18.66
CA ARG A 102 -2.81 23.57 -19.05
C ARG A 102 -1.87 24.01 -20.18
N GLN A 103 -0.83 23.22 -20.48
CA GLN A 103 0.18 23.54 -21.48
C GLN A 103 0.10 22.65 -22.74
N ARG A 104 -0.61 21.49 -22.71
CA ARG A 104 -0.75 20.58 -23.87
C ARG A 104 -2.05 19.77 -23.78
N PRO A 105 -2.86 19.66 -24.85
CA PRO A 105 -4.00 18.75 -24.89
C PRO A 105 -3.58 17.32 -25.25
N ASP A 106 -4.20 16.39 -24.55
CA ASP A 106 -4.44 14.95 -24.71
C ASP A 106 -3.47 14.02 -25.46
N LYS A 107 -3.11 12.94 -24.72
CA LYS A 107 -2.76 11.64 -25.30
C LYS A 107 -3.80 10.60 -24.86
N ALA A 108 -4.35 9.89 -25.85
CA ALA A 108 -5.36 8.86 -25.70
C ALA A 108 -4.92 7.67 -24.86
N THR A 109 -5.86 7.12 -24.07
CA THR A 109 -5.72 5.89 -23.29
C THR A 109 -6.12 4.68 -24.16
N PRO A 110 -5.47 3.52 -24.04
CA PRO A 110 -5.83 2.30 -24.79
C PRO A 110 -7.23 1.79 -24.45
N SER A 111 -7.91 1.17 -25.44
CA SER A 111 -9.26 0.61 -25.32
C SER A 111 -9.29 -0.68 -24.45
N PRO A 112 -10.38 -0.94 -23.70
CA PRO A 112 -10.48 -2.02 -22.72
C PRO A 112 -10.81 -3.43 -23.26
N ASP A 113 -11.10 -3.59 -24.55
CA ASP A 113 -11.82 -4.78 -25.05
C ASP A 113 -11.01 -6.08 -25.18
N ASP A 114 -9.68 -6.04 -24.95
CA ASP A 114 -8.78 -7.22 -25.08
C ASP A 114 -8.20 -7.71 -23.74
N LEU A 115 -8.69 -7.23 -22.61
CA LEU A 115 -8.11 -7.50 -21.29
C LEU A 115 -8.83 -8.65 -20.59
N GLY A 116 -8.07 -9.57 -19.99
CA GLY A 116 -8.61 -10.57 -19.06
C GLY A 116 -9.29 -9.90 -17.84
N GLU A 117 -10.15 -10.63 -17.15
CA GLU A 117 -10.96 -10.13 -16.02
C GLU A 117 -10.12 -9.38 -14.95
N ARG A 118 -8.94 -9.90 -14.61
CA ARG A 118 -8.00 -9.26 -13.66
C ARG A 118 -7.47 -7.92 -14.17
N ASP A 119 -7.20 -7.82 -15.46
CA ASP A 119 -6.71 -6.58 -16.07
C ASP A 119 -7.83 -5.57 -16.21
N ARG A 120 -9.06 -6.00 -16.47
CA ARG A 120 -10.26 -5.14 -16.46
C ARG A 120 -10.50 -4.55 -15.07
N LEU A 121 -10.48 -5.37 -14.01
CA LEU A 121 -10.61 -4.89 -12.63
C LEU A 121 -9.49 -3.91 -12.28
N ARG A 122 -8.25 -4.21 -12.65
CA ARG A 122 -7.13 -3.30 -12.43
C ARG A 122 -7.34 -1.98 -13.16
N ALA A 123 -7.71 -2.03 -14.43
CA ALA A 123 -7.98 -0.81 -15.22
C ALA A 123 -9.09 0.04 -14.59
N ALA A 124 -10.17 -0.60 -14.12
CA ALA A 124 -11.27 0.07 -13.44
C ALA A 124 -10.82 0.73 -12.11
N LEU A 125 -10.00 0.02 -11.30
CA LEU A 125 -9.41 0.58 -10.09
C LEU A 125 -8.53 1.80 -10.38
N MET A 126 -7.76 1.77 -11.49
CA MET A 126 -6.90 2.90 -11.87
C MET A 126 -7.68 4.14 -12.34
N ARG A 127 -8.94 3.99 -12.73
CA ARG A 127 -9.84 5.12 -13.08
C ARG A 127 -10.46 5.78 -11.86
N LEU A 128 -10.41 5.12 -10.70
CA LEU A 128 -10.84 5.73 -9.43
C LEU A 128 -9.88 6.83 -8.98
N ARG A 129 -10.41 7.79 -8.23
CA ARG A 129 -9.55 8.70 -7.48
C ARG A 129 -8.69 7.91 -6.48
N PRO A 130 -7.46 8.37 -6.18
CA PRO A 130 -6.56 7.65 -5.28
C PRO A 130 -7.16 7.34 -3.90
N ASP A 131 -7.95 8.28 -3.34
CA ASP A 131 -8.65 8.12 -2.07
C ASP A 131 -9.77 7.06 -2.13
N GLN A 132 -10.55 7.04 -3.22
CA GLN A 132 -11.60 6.04 -3.45
C GLN A 132 -10.99 4.64 -3.64
N ARG A 133 -9.96 4.53 -4.47
CA ARG A 133 -9.23 3.28 -4.70
C ARG A 133 -8.65 2.73 -3.40
N ALA A 134 -7.96 3.56 -2.61
CA ALA A 134 -7.40 3.15 -1.34
C ALA A 134 -8.49 2.66 -0.36
N ALA A 135 -9.61 3.37 -0.26
CA ALA A 135 -10.73 2.96 0.59
C ALA A 135 -11.33 1.62 0.16
N ILE A 136 -11.51 1.40 -1.15
CA ILE A 136 -12.03 0.13 -1.68
C ILE A 136 -11.06 -1.02 -1.45
N VAL A 137 -9.78 -0.82 -1.75
CA VAL A 137 -8.76 -1.86 -1.55
C VAL A 137 -8.67 -2.24 -0.06
N LEU A 138 -8.68 -1.27 0.85
CA LEU A 138 -8.65 -1.55 2.28
C LEU A 138 -9.91 -2.28 2.77
N ARG A 139 -11.10 -1.90 2.27
CA ARG A 139 -12.37 -2.50 2.69
C ARG A 139 -12.59 -3.92 2.13
N PHE A 140 -12.25 -4.17 0.87
CA PHE A 140 -12.66 -5.38 0.17
C PHE A 140 -11.51 -6.35 -0.13
N TYR A 141 -10.29 -5.88 -0.23
CA TYR A 141 -9.13 -6.75 -0.41
C TYR A 141 -8.42 -7.05 0.91
N GLU A 142 -8.25 -6.04 1.78
CA GLU A 142 -7.62 -6.18 3.11
C GLU A 142 -8.63 -6.51 4.21
N ASP A 143 -9.92 -6.59 3.87
CA ASP A 143 -11.05 -6.90 4.78
C ASP A 143 -11.07 -6.08 6.08
N LEU A 144 -10.65 -4.80 5.99
CA LEU A 144 -10.68 -3.93 7.16
C LEU A 144 -12.10 -3.47 7.48
N SER A 145 -12.40 -3.25 8.76
CA SER A 145 -13.60 -2.55 9.18
C SER A 145 -13.61 -1.09 8.67
N GLU A 146 -14.76 -0.44 8.67
CA GLU A 146 -14.83 0.99 8.34
C GLU A 146 -14.00 1.85 9.31
N ALA A 147 -13.95 1.46 10.58
CA ALA A 147 -13.17 2.14 11.60
C ALA A 147 -11.65 1.99 11.35
N ASP A 148 -11.19 0.77 11.06
CA ASP A 148 -9.78 0.51 10.74
C ASP A 148 -9.37 1.18 9.44
N THR A 149 -10.29 1.20 8.45
CA THR A 149 -10.07 1.93 7.19
C THR A 149 -9.94 3.44 7.42
N ALA A 150 -10.78 4.00 8.30
CA ALA A 150 -10.70 5.42 8.67
C ALA A 150 -9.36 5.74 9.35
N GLU A 151 -8.92 4.88 10.25
CA GLU A 151 -7.62 5.02 10.92
C GLU A 151 -6.46 4.89 9.92
N ALA A 152 -6.49 3.89 9.04
CA ALA A 152 -5.44 3.67 8.04
C ALA A 152 -5.31 4.84 7.06
N LEU A 153 -6.45 5.42 6.64
CA LEU A 153 -6.50 6.58 5.73
C LEU A 153 -6.30 7.92 6.44
N GLY A 154 -6.43 7.97 7.77
CA GLY A 154 -6.38 9.21 8.54
C GLY A 154 -7.54 10.15 8.24
N ILE A 155 -8.75 9.63 7.98
CA ILE A 155 -9.97 10.37 7.65
C ILE A 155 -11.13 10.00 8.59
N PRO A 156 -12.14 10.87 8.77
CA PRO A 156 -13.31 10.55 9.59
C PRO A 156 -14.10 9.34 9.06
N LEU A 157 -14.67 8.54 9.97
CA LEU A 157 -15.49 7.36 9.64
C LEU A 157 -16.61 7.66 8.64
N GLY A 158 -17.34 8.76 8.80
CA GLY A 158 -18.38 9.19 7.86
C GLY A 158 -17.86 9.45 6.44
N THR A 159 -16.59 9.89 6.35
CA THR A 159 -15.91 10.11 5.07
C THR A 159 -15.57 8.78 4.39
N VAL A 160 -15.20 7.74 5.14
CA VAL A 160 -14.96 6.39 4.59
C VAL A 160 -16.22 5.87 3.88
N LYS A 161 -17.37 5.90 4.56
CA LYS A 161 -18.66 5.44 3.99
C LYS A 161 -18.96 6.12 2.66
N SER A 162 -18.92 7.44 2.63
CA SER A 162 -19.20 8.20 1.41
C SER A 162 -18.14 8.00 0.31
N THR A 163 -16.88 7.77 0.67
CA THR A 163 -15.78 7.53 -0.28
C THR A 163 -15.92 6.16 -0.91
N VAL A 164 -16.21 5.14 -0.09
CA VAL A 164 -16.46 3.76 -0.57
C VAL A 164 -17.70 3.74 -1.47
N ALA A 165 -18.81 4.33 -1.05
CA ALA A 165 -20.04 4.35 -1.85
C ALA A 165 -19.82 4.96 -3.24
N ARG A 166 -19.18 6.13 -3.31
CA ARG A 166 -18.82 6.79 -4.59
C ARG A 166 -17.84 6.00 -5.44
N GLY A 167 -16.90 5.30 -4.78
CA GLY A 167 -15.95 4.45 -5.48
C GLY A 167 -16.61 3.22 -6.09
N LEU A 168 -17.52 2.56 -5.35
CA LEU A 168 -18.28 1.40 -5.85
C LEU A 168 -19.24 1.79 -6.99
N GLU A 169 -19.92 2.94 -6.87
CA GLU A 169 -20.75 3.46 -7.94
C GLU A 169 -19.95 3.64 -9.23
N ARG A 170 -18.75 4.24 -9.13
CA ARG A 170 -17.89 4.41 -10.27
C ARG A 170 -17.37 3.08 -10.84
N LEU A 171 -17.02 2.10 -9.99
CA LEU A 171 -16.62 0.76 -10.44
C LEU A 171 -17.74 0.06 -11.22
N ARG A 172 -18.99 0.17 -10.80
CA ARG A 172 -20.13 -0.40 -11.55
C ARG A 172 -20.26 0.18 -12.96
N HIS A 173 -19.96 1.46 -13.14
CA HIS A 173 -19.94 2.07 -14.47
C HIS A 173 -18.75 1.66 -15.34
N GLU A 174 -17.63 1.29 -14.71
CA GLU A 174 -16.39 0.91 -15.42
C GLU A 174 -16.32 -0.60 -15.72
N LEU A 175 -17.04 -1.41 -14.96
CA LEU A 175 -17.14 -2.85 -15.12
C LEU A 175 -18.61 -3.12 -15.54
N PRO A 176 -18.90 -3.28 -16.85
CA PRO A 176 -20.23 -3.75 -17.26
C PRO A 176 -20.50 -5.08 -16.57
N GLU A 177 -21.74 -5.26 -16.09
CA GLU A 177 -22.21 -6.52 -15.55
C GLU A 177 -22.14 -7.58 -16.65
N ASP A 178 -21.05 -8.32 -16.72
CA ASP A 178 -21.10 -9.68 -17.26
C ASP A 178 -21.87 -10.52 -16.24
N VAL A 179 -23.18 -10.35 -16.25
CA VAL A 179 -24.08 -11.27 -15.60
C VAL A 179 -23.95 -12.59 -16.34
N GLY A 180 -23.02 -13.41 -15.86
CA GLY A 180 -23.06 -14.84 -16.14
C GLY A 180 -24.36 -15.38 -15.54
N GLU A 181 -25.45 -15.32 -16.28
CA GLU A 181 -26.56 -16.25 -16.11
C GLU A 181 -26.04 -17.62 -16.56
N ASP A 182 -25.34 -18.32 -15.68
CA ASP A 182 -25.29 -19.76 -15.76
C ASP A 182 -26.59 -20.32 -15.18
N LYS A 183 -27.44 -20.73 -16.16
CA LYS A 183 -28.56 -21.64 -15.93
C LYS A 183 -28.05 -23.05 -15.63
#